data_2b011efccacd6cc278392cbe968616a4
#
_entry.id   2b011efccacd6cc278392cbe968616a4
#
_cell.length_a   1.000
_cell.length_b   1.000
_cell.length_c   1.000
_cell.angle_alpha   90.00
_cell.angle_beta   90.00
_cell.angle_gamma   90.00
#
_symmetry.space_group_name_H-M   'P 1'
#
loop_
_entity.id
_entity.type
_entity.pdbx_description
1 polymer ?
#
loop_
_entity_poly.entity_id
_entity_poly.type
_entity_poly.pdbx_seq_one_letter_code
_entity_poly.pdbx_strand_id
1 'polypeptide(L)'
;MKRRTIILSTASITAVFAFGWNLTARAAYESAPYKVLEKDGNIEVREYPDLLLAATGSRVASNGRDGSFMKLFRYISGDNENKQKIEMTTPVFMEDGVKSPDALMGFVMPKSVADSGAPAPKSSGVVLHNRKGGRFAVIRFSGRINSKMAAKQEAVLRAWLLKNGLQGEARADTAGYDPPFTPGPFRRNEVLIPLKEQVVVVDDVSGKTDAPSSNAESKDPSR
;
A
#
# COMPACT_ATOMS: atom_id res chain seq x y z
N MET A 1 -62.14 -2.92 11.93
CA MET A 1 -60.98 -2.22 11.37
C MET A 1 -59.78 -2.46 12.29
N LYS A 2 -58.85 -3.35 11.88
CA LYS A 2 -57.64 -3.67 12.65
C LYS A 2 -56.53 -2.71 12.21
N ARG A 3 -56.10 -1.83 13.09
CA ARG A 3 -54.92 -0.95 12.91
C ARG A 3 -53.65 -1.83 12.94
N ARG A 4 -52.98 -1.98 11.80
CA ARG A 4 -51.63 -2.57 11.73
C ARG A 4 -50.63 -1.49 12.13
N THR A 5 -50.10 -1.59 13.35
CA THR A 5 -48.96 -0.79 13.79
C THR A 5 -47.73 -1.27 13.05
N ILE A 6 -47.20 -0.45 12.17
CA ILE A 6 -45.90 -0.69 11.50
C ILE A 6 -44.81 -0.32 12.51
N ILE A 7 -44.21 -1.33 13.15
CA ILE A 7 -43.01 -1.17 13.95
C ILE A 7 -41.86 -1.13 12.95
N LEU A 8 -41.53 0.07 12.46
CA LEU A 8 -40.24 0.31 11.77
C LEU A 8 -39.13 0.13 12.81
N SER A 9 -38.38 -0.95 12.70
CA SER A 9 -37.34 -1.29 13.67
C SER A 9 -36.26 -0.20 13.69
N THR A 10 -36.06 0.38 14.84
CA THR A 10 -34.99 1.37 15.14
C THR A 10 -33.59 0.87 14.78
N ALA A 11 -33.39 -0.46 14.63
CA ALA A 11 -32.17 -1.10 14.20
C ALA A 11 -31.72 -0.72 12.78
N SER A 12 -32.65 -0.50 11.84
CA SER A 12 -32.33 -0.13 10.44
C SER A 12 -31.83 1.31 10.34
N ILE A 13 -32.32 2.21 11.14
CA ILE A 13 -31.90 3.62 11.14
C ILE A 13 -30.50 3.76 11.73
N THR A 14 -30.20 3.01 12.80
CA THR A 14 -28.86 3.03 13.43
C THR A 14 -27.79 2.48 12.50
N ALA A 15 -28.08 1.45 11.69
CA ALA A 15 -27.14 0.88 10.73
C ALA A 15 -26.82 1.86 9.58
N VAL A 16 -27.81 2.61 9.09
CA VAL A 16 -27.62 3.62 8.03
C VAL A 16 -26.78 4.79 8.54
N PHE A 17 -27.02 5.25 9.78
CA PHE A 17 -26.22 6.31 10.39
C PHE A 17 -24.77 5.88 10.64
N ALA A 18 -24.52 4.66 11.13
CA ALA A 18 -23.18 4.14 11.35
C ALA A 18 -22.38 3.96 10.02
N PHE A 19 -23.07 3.53 8.96
CA PHE A 19 -22.44 3.40 7.62
C PHE A 19 -22.09 4.77 7.01
N GLY A 20 -23.00 5.73 7.09
CA GLY A 20 -22.77 7.10 6.64
C GLY A 20 -21.62 7.79 7.40
N TRP A 21 -21.54 7.60 8.73
CA TRP A 21 -20.46 8.16 9.55
C TRP A 21 -19.08 7.62 9.17
N ASN A 22 -18.94 6.31 8.88
CA ASN A 22 -17.67 5.72 8.47
C ASN A 22 -17.20 6.21 7.10
N LEU A 23 -18.12 6.45 6.17
CA LEU A 23 -17.79 7.02 4.86
C LEU A 23 -17.32 8.48 4.98
N THR A 24 -17.98 9.27 5.83
CA THR A 24 -17.61 10.67 6.07
C THR A 24 -16.30 10.81 6.84
N ALA A 25 -16.01 9.93 7.82
CA ALA A 25 -14.75 9.96 8.56
C ALA A 25 -13.53 9.65 7.68
N ARG A 26 -13.67 8.75 6.69
CA ARG A 26 -12.60 8.48 5.71
C ARG A 26 -12.42 9.63 4.72
N ALA A 27 -13.52 10.25 4.30
CA ALA A 27 -13.48 11.39 3.38
C ALA A 27 -12.87 12.65 4.01
N ALA A 28 -12.77 12.71 5.33
CA ALA A 28 -12.19 13.83 6.06
C ALA A 28 -10.64 13.82 6.07
N TYR A 29 -10.01 12.68 5.75
CA TYR A 29 -8.55 12.56 5.77
C TYR A 29 -8.00 12.53 4.34
N GLU A 30 -6.90 13.25 4.11
CA GLU A 30 -6.11 13.11 2.89
C GLU A 30 -5.63 11.66 2.75
N SER A 31 -5.79 11.09 1.56
CA SER A 31 -5.36 9.73 1.28
C SER A 31 -4.10 9.73 0.43
N ALA A 32 -3.19 8.80 0.70
CA ALA A 32 -2.04 8.56 -0.16
C ALA A 32 -2.51 8.38 -1.62
N PRO A 33 -1.94 9.14 -2.56
CA PRO A 33 -2.32 9.06 -3.96
C PRO A 33 -1.86 7.75 -4.59
N TYR A 34 -2.68 7.17 -5.48
CA TYR A 34 -2.30 6.05 -6.35
C TYR A 34 -3.17 6.03 -7.60
N LYS A 35 -2.67 5.37 -8.64
CA LYS A 35 -3.40 5.09 -9.86
C LYS A 35 -3.75 3.60 -9.90
N VAL A 36 -5.01 3.27 -10.16
CA VAL A 36 -5.43 1.88 -10.41
C VAL A 36 -5.12 1.54 -11.86
N LEU A 37 -4.30 0.52 -12.07
CA LEU A 37 -3.92 0.01 -13.39
C LEU A 37 -4.83 -1.14 -13.82
N GLU A 38 -5.16 -2.03 -12.86
CA GLU A 38 -6.00 -3.21 -13.08
C GLU A 38 -6.87 -3.47 -11.85
N LYS A 39 -8.05 -4.08 -12.05
CA LYS A 39 -8.98 -4.43 -10.97
C LYS A 39 -9.67 -5.76 -11.23
N ASP A 40 -9.62 -6.63 -10.21
CA ASP A 40 -10.32 -7.92 -10.17
C ASP A 40 -10.96 -8.09 -8.79
N GLY A 41 -12.26 -7.82 -8.70
CA GLY A 41 -13.01 -7.88 -7.46
C GLY A 41 -12.45 -6.94 -6.37
N ASN A 42 -11.88 -7.53 -5.31
CA ASN A 42 -11.23 -6.82 -4.21
C ASN A 42 -9.70 -6.76 -4.34
N ILE A 43 -9.15 -7.23 -5.46
CA ILE A 43 -7.73 -7.14 -5.81
C ILE A 43 -7.55 -6.05 -6.87
N GLU A 44 -6.49 -5.26 -6.72
CA GLU A 44 -6.12 -4.19 -7.65
C GLU A 44 -4.60 -4.22 -7.87
N VAL A 45 -4.17 -3.91 -9.11
CA VAL A 45 -2.79 -3.50 -9.38
C VAL A 45 -2.78 -1.98 -9.38
N ARG A 46 -1.94 -1.41 -8.53
CA ARG A 46 -1.84 0.05 -8.35
C ARG A 46 -0.42 0.52 -8.58
N GLU A 47 -0.31 1.75 -9.04
CA GLU A 47 0.93 2.51 -9.11
C GLU A 47 0.92 3.62 -8.08
N TYR A 48 1.91 3.63 -7.21
CA TYR A 48 2.12 4.65 -6.19
C TYR A 48 3.31 5.53 -6.55
N PRO A 49 3.27 6.83 -6.29
CA PRO A 49 4.47 7.67 -6.27
C PRO A 49 5.34 7.33 -5.05
N ASP A 50 6.55 7.89 -5.00
CA ASP A 50 7.33 7.95 -3.76
C ASP A 50 6.52 8.74 -2.71
N LEU A 51 6.49 8.24 -1.47
CA LEU A 51 5.75 8.84 -0.37
C LEU A 51 6.67 9.16 0.79
N LEU A 52 6.59 10.38 1.32
CA LEU A 52 7.27 10.74 2.56
C LEU A 52 6.43 10.27 3.74
N LEU A 53 7.02 9.49 4.64
CA LEU A 53 6.39 9.01 5.87
C LEU A 53 7.11 9.57 7.11
N ALA A 54 6.36 9.85 8.16
CA ALA A 54 6.90 9.78 9.51
C ALA A 54 6.82 8.33 9.96
N ALA A 55 7.93 7.70 10.26
CA ALA A 55 8.01 6.28 10.55
C ALA A 55 8.68 5.99 11.89
N THR A 56 8.30 4.87 12.50
CA THR A 56 8.93 4.33 13.72
C THR A 56 8.95 2.82 13.68
N GLY A 57 9.98 2.21 14.28
CA GLY A 57 10.01 0.76 14.44
C GLY A 57 8.77 0.25 15.17
N SER A 58 8.18 -0.81 14.67
CA SER A 58 6.98 -1.42 15.23
C SER A 58 7.17 -2.93 15.38
N ARG A 59 7.00 -3.42 16.60
CA ARG A 59 6.93 -4.85 16.87
C ARG A 59 5.47 -5.29 16.73
N VAL A 60 5.05 -5.61 15.53
CA VAL A 60 3.65 -5.97 15.20
C VAL A 60 3.10 -7.14 16.04
N ALA A 61 3.97 -7.94 16.65
CA ALA A 61 3.57 -8.99 17.59
C ALA A 61 2.82 -8.46 18.83
N SER A 62 2.90 -7.19 19.15
CA SER A 62 2.32 -6.59 20.35
C SER A 62 0.91 -6.00 20.15
N ASN A 63 0.18 -6.39 19.11
CA ASN A 63 -1.20 -5.91 18.83
C ASN A 63 -1.34 -4.38 18.80
N GLY A 64 -0.33 -3.65 18.32
CA GLY A 64 -0.30 -2.19 18.27
C GLY A 64 -0.18 -1.53 19.65
N ARG A 65 0.15 -2.27 20.69
CA ARG A 65 0.35 -1.77 22.06
C ARG A 65 1.79 -1.38 22.39
N ASP A 66 2.69 -1.50 21.43
CA ASP A 66 4.11 -1.14 21.58
C ASP A 66 4.37 0.38 21.63
N GLY A 67 3.33 1.18 21.57
CA GLY A 67 3.42 2.63 21.59
C GLY A 67 3.82 3.29 20.27
N SER A 68 4.05 2.51 19.20
CA SER A 68 4.47 3.04 17.88
C SER A 68 3.50 4.09 17.35
N PHE A 69 2.20 3.79 17.39
CA PHE A 69 1.17 4.74 16.96
C PHE A 69 1.24 6.05 17.75
N MET A 70 1.41 5.98 19.08
CA MET A 70 1.45 7.16 19.93
C MET A 70 2.70 8.01 19.72
N LYS A 71 3.83 7.41 19.35
CA LYS A 71 5.03 8.16 18.98
C LYS A 71 4.78 9.00 17.74
N LEU A 72 4.23 8.39 16.68
CA LEU A 72 3.88 9.08 15.45
C LEU A 72 2.78 10.12 15.67
N PHE A 73 1.78 9.80 16.49
CA PHE A 73 0.70 10.73 16.81
C PHE A 73 1.22 11.98 17.56
N ARG A 74 2.15 11.83 18.48
CA ARG A 74 2.80 12.98 19.14
C ARG A 74 3.56 13.83 18.13
N TYR A 75 4.33 13.23 17.22
CA TYR A 75 5.04 13.93 16.17
C TYR A 75 4.10 14.81 15.33
N ILE A 76 3.00 14.28 14.82
CA ILE A 76 2.04 15.06 14.03
C ILE A 76 1.23 16.05 14.87
N SER A 77 1.15 15.86 16.19
CA SER A 77 0.50 16.78 17.13
C SER A 77 1.37 17.95 17.56
N GLY A 78 2.59 18.07 17.03
CA GLY A 78 3.50 19.18 17.29
C GLY A 78 4.76 18.83 18.08
N ASP A 79 5.03 17.55 18.39
CA ASP A 79 6.30 17.11 18.98
C ASP A 79 7.38 16.98 17.87
N ASN A 80 7.60 18.09 17.17
CA ASN A 80 8.60 18.30 16.14
C ASN A 80 9.29 19.65 16.32
N GLU A 81 10.39 19.89 15.62
CA GLU A 81 11.21 21.09 15.85
C GLU A 81 10.42 22.39 15.64
N ASN A 82 9.52 22.42 14.68
CA ASN A 82 8.74 23.61 14.35
C ASN A 82 7.48 23.76 15.22
N LYS A 83 7.19 22.83 16.13
CA LYS A 83 5.93 22.75 16.88
C LYS A 83 4.70 22.76 15.95
N GLN A 84 4.88 22.31 14.73
CA GLN A 84 3.86 22.29 13.68
C GLN A 84 2.88 21.16 13.90
N LYS A 85 1.59 21.47 13.91
CA LYS A 85 0.54 20.48 13.84
C LYS A 85 0.38 20.02 12.38
N ILE A 86 0.45 18.72 12.14
CA ILE A 86 0.32 18.07 10.84
C ILE A 86 -0.99 17.31 10.83
N GLU A 87 -1.77 17.46 9.77
CA GLU A 87 -3.04 16.74 9.61
C GLU A 87 -2.80 15.23 9.47
N MET A 88 -3.71 14.43 10.05
CA MET A 88 -3.69 12.99 9.90
C MET A 88 -4.06 12.60 8.47
N THR A 89 -3.38 11.61 7.93
CA THR A 89 -3.65 11.06 6.60
C THR A 89 -4.01 9.58 6.67
N THR A 90 -4.44 9.01 5.57
CA THR A 90 -4.66 7.57 5.41
C THR A 90 -3.92 7.06 4.17
N PRO A 91 -3.51 5.80 4.16
CA PRO A 91 -3.52 4.82 5.25
C PRO A 91 -2.35 4.97 6.23
N VAL A 92 -2.43 4.27 7.35
CA VAL A 92 -1.26 3.94 8.17
C VAL A 92 -0.61 2.70 7.56
N PHE A 93 0.61 2.83 7.09
CA PHE A 93 1.38 1.71 6.55
C PHE A 93 2.13 0.95 7.66
N MET A 94 2.24 -0.36 7.46
CA MET A 94 3.15 -1.24 8.18
C MET A 94 4.02 -1.91 7.13
N GLU A 95 5.24 -1.43 6.96
CA GLU A 95 6.19 -1.96 5.98
C GLU A 95 6.91 -3.20 6.52
N ASP A 96 7.37 -4.05 5.61
CA ASP A 96 8.01 -5.34 5.86
C ASP A 96 7.17 -6.34 6.67
N GLY A 97 5.86 -6.06 6.72
CA GLY A 97 4.87 -7.03 7.18
C GLY A 97 4.97 -7.41 8.65
N VAL A 98 4.01 -8.23 9.02
CA VAL A 98 3.68 -8.67 10.37
C VAL A 98 4.74 -9.58 11.00
N LYS A 99 5.78 -9.98 10.26
CA LYS A 99 6.76 -10.98 10.70
C LYS A 99 8.19 -10.46 10.84
N SER A 100 8.46 -9.25 10.34
CA SER A 100 9.81 -8.70 10.39
C SER A 100 10.09 -8.03 11.74
N PRO A 101 11.27 -8.27 12.35
CA PRO A 101 11.72 -7.49 13.51
C PRO A 101 11.97 -6.02 13.15
N ASP A 102 12.15 -5.72 11.87
CA ASP A 102 12.44 -4.40 11.33
C ASP A 102 11.20 -3.71 10.74
N ALA A 103 10.00 -4.22 11.08
CA ALA A 103 8.76 -3.61 10.62
C ALA A 103 8.66 -2.14 11.01
N LEU A 104 8.29 -1.29 10.05
CA LEU A 104 8.07 0.14 10.26
C LEU A 104 6.59 0.47 10.21
N MET A 105 6.09 1.15 11.24
CA MET A 105 4.81 1.84 11.16
C MET A 105 5.04 3.24 10.61
N GLY A 106 4.28 3.65 9.60
CA GLY A 106 4.42 4.95 8.95
C GLY A 106 3.11 5.69 8.76
N PHE A 107 3.11 6.97 9.06
CA PHE A 107 2.06 7.92 8.70
C PHE A 107 2.50 8.68 7.45
N VAL A 108 1.69 8.68 6.41
CA VAL A 108 1.97 9.45 5.19
C VAL A 108 1.93 10.93 5.52
N MET A 109 2.91 11.70 5.07
CA MET A 109 2.85 13.14 5.21
C MET A 109 1.87 13.73 4.20
N PRO A 110 1.01 14.71 4.60
CA PRO A 110 0.21 15.46 3.64
C PRO A 110 1.07 16.03 2.53
N LYS A 111 0.52 16.08 1.31
CA LYS A 111 1.27 16.58 0.15
C LYS A 111 1.89 17.95 0.40
N SER A 112 1.15 18.86 1.03
CA SER A 112 1.64 20.21 1.36
C SER A 112 2.85 20.20 2.30
N VAL A 113 2.89 19.25 3.26
CA VAL A 113 4.00 19.10 4.20
C VAL A 113 5.20 18.42 3.53
N ALA A 114 4.95 17.41 2.69
CA ALA A 114 6.01 16.74 1.94
C ALA A 114 6.72 17.71 0.97
N ASP A 115 5.95 18.54 0.27
CA ASP A 115 6.47 19.52 -0.72
C ASP A 115 7.24 20.67 -0.03
N SER A 116 6.81 21.12 1.14
CA SER A 116 7.45 22.22 1.87
C SER A 116 8.60 21.78 2.80
N GLY A 117 8.80 20.49 2.97
CA GLY A 117 9.74 19.91 3.91
C GLY A 117 9.10 19.64 5.26
N ALA A 118 8.95 18.37 5.62
CA ALA A 118 8.44 17.98 6.93
C ALA A 118 9.40 18.39 8.06
N PRO A 119 8.90 18.89 9.20
CA PRO A 119 9.74 19.29 10.31
C PRO A 119 10.49 18.09 10.91
N ALA A 120 11.73 18.32 11.36
CA ALA A 120 12.51 17.25 11.97
C ALA A 120 11.85 16.76 13.28
N PRO A 121 11.80 15.40 13.50
CA PRO A 121 11.30 14.86 14.75
C PRO A 121 12.21 15.21 15.93
N LYS A 122 11.62 15.57 17.08
CA LYS A 122 12.36 15.74 18.34
C LYS A 122 12.63 14.41 19.03
N SER A 123 11.74 13.46 18.87
CA SER A 123 11.84 12.14 19.48
C SER A 123 12.79 11.25 18.68
N SER A 124 13.78 10.64 19.33
CA SER A 124 14.74 9.70 18.73
C SER A 124 14.11 8.42 18.15
N GLY A 125 12.83 8.19 18.40
CA GLY A 125 12.12 7.01 17.90
C GLY A 125 11.30 7.26 16.64
N VAL A 126 11.29 8.46 16.07
CA VAL A 126 10.59 8.82 14.85
C VAL A 126 11.62 9.28 13.82
N VAL A 127 11.48 8.80 12.59
CA VAL A 127 12.32 9.19 11.45
C VAL A 127 11.45 9.61 10.27
N LEU A 128 11.96 10.50 9.43
CA LEU A 128 11.37 10.75 8.12
C LEU A 128 11.90 9.69 7.16
N HIS A 129 10.99 8.93 6.58
CA HIS A 129 11.29 7.77 5.72
C HIS A 129 10.66 7.94 4.34
N ASN A 130 11.46 7.77 3.29
CA ASN A 130 10.98 7.82 1.92
C ASN A 130 10.57 6.41 1.47
N ARG A 131 9.26 6.12 1.49
CA ARG A 131 8.70 4.89 0.97
C ARG A 131 8.71 4.93 -0.55
N LYS A 132 9.44 4.00 -1.16
CA LYS A 132 9.53 3.90 -2.61
C LYS A 132 8.17 3.56 -3.22
N GLY A 133 7.82 4.33 -4.24
CA GLY A 133 6.70 4.08 -5.12
C GLY A 133 6.92 2.88 -6.03
N GLY A 134 6.09 2.77 -7.06
CA GLY A 134 6.11 1.69 -8.03
C GLY A 134 4.80 0.93 -8.09
N ARG A 135 4.83 -0.24 -8.74
CA ARG A 135 3.64 -1.08 -8.92
C ARG A 135 3.45 -2.04 -7.74
N PHE A 136 2.22 -2.13 -7.26
CA PHE A 136 1.84 -3.01 -6.16
C PHE A 136 0.58 -3.80 -6.53
N ALA A 137 0.57 -5.09 -6.23
CA ALA A 137 -0.67 -5.82 -6.11
C ALA A 137 -1.26 -5.59 -4.72
N VAL A 138 -2.54 -5.32 -4.64
CA VAL A 138 -3.22 -4.92 -3.40
C VAL A 138 -4.49 -5.74 -3.24
N ILE A 139 -4.70 -6.36 -2.09
CA ILE A 139 -5.97 -6.99 -1.73
C ILE A 139 -6.62 -6.23 -0.59
N ARG A 140 -7.88 -5.83 -0.78
CA ARG A 140 -8.69 -5.12 0.22
C ARG A 140 -9.58 -6.09 0.97
N PHE A 141 -9.66 -5.92 2.30
CA PHE A 141 -10.49 -6.74 3.17
C PHE A 141 -11.01 -5.97 4.38
N SER A 142 -12.05 -6.49 5.02
CA SER A 142 -12.63 -5.96 6.25
C SER A 142 -12.18 -6.78 7.46
N GLY A 143 -12.44 -6.26 8.67
CA GLY A 143 -12.13 -6.93 9.92
C GLY A 143 -11.03 -6.23 10.73
N ARG A 144 -10.68 -6.81 11.87
CA ARG A 144 -9.52 -6.35 12.67
C ARG A 144 -8.27 -7.00 12.13
N ILE A 145 -7.33 -6.19 11.68
CA ILE A 145 -6.05 -6.69 11.19
C ILE A 145 -5.25 -7.29 12.35
N ASN A 146 -4.70 -8.47 12.12
CA ASN A 146 -3.73 -9.15 12.95
C ASN A 146 -2.84 -10.03 12.04
N SER A 147 -1.77 -10.61 12.61
CA SER A 147 -0.80 -11.42 11.85
C SER A 147 -1.44 -12.58 11.08
N LYS A 148 -2.40 -13.29 11.70
CA LYS A 148 -3.10 -14.41 11.04
C LYS A 148 -3.95 -13.96 9.86
N MET A 149 -4.69 -12.84 10.01
CA MET A 149 -5.53 -12.29 8.95
C MET A 149 -4.66 -11.73 7.81
N ALA A 150 -3.60 -10.99 8.12
CA ALA A 150 -2.68 -10.46 7.13
C ALA A 150 -2.03 -11.60 6.31
N ALA A 151 -1.51 -12.64 6.97
CA ALA A 151 -0.92 -13.80 6.30
C ALA A 151 -1.93 -14.57 5.41
N LYS A 152 -3.21 -14.67 5.85
CA LYS A 152 -4.26 -15.27 5.03
C LYS A 152 -4.50 -14.45 3.75
N GLN A 153 -4.61 -13.14 3.86
CA GLN A 153 -4.85 -12.27 2.69
C GLN A 153 -3.62 -12.20 1.78
N GLU A 154 -2.42 -12.21 2.35
CA GLU A 154 -1.18 -12.31 1.58
C GLU A 154 -1.15 -13.61 0.75
N ALA A 155 -1.50 -14.76 1.34
CA ALA A 155 -1.54 -16.03 0.61
C ALA A 155 -2.54 -16.00 -0.57
N VAL A 156 -3.72 -15.39 -0.38
CA VAL A 156 -4.71 -15.20 -1.44
C VAL A 156 -4.13 -14.32 -2.56
N LEU A 157 -3.49 -13.20 -2.19
CA LEU A 157 -2.91 -12.28 -3.16
C LEU A 157 -1.74 -12.91 -3.94
N ARG A 158 -0.88 -13.70 -3.28
CA ARG A 158 0.20 -14.44 -3.94
C ARG A 158 -0.32 -15.50 -4.90
N ALA A 159 -1.39 -16.22 -4.55
CA ALA A 159 -2.04 -17.17 -5.45
C ALA A 159 -2.63 -16.46 -6.68
N TRP A 160 -3.23 -15.28 -6.52
CA TRP A 160 -3.72 -14.45 -7.61
C TRP A 160 -2.57 -13.98 -8.51
N LEU A 161 -1.45 -13.52 -7.95
CA LEU A 161 -0.27 -13.15 -8.72
C LEU A 161 0.24 -14.28 -9.60
N LEU A 162 0.38 -15.49 -9.05
CA LEU A 162 0.81 -16.67 -9.81
C LEU A 162 -0.13 -16.98 -10.96
N LYS A 163 -1.45 -16.95 -10.72
CA LYS A 163 -2.47 -17.18 -11.75
C LYS A 163 -2.39 -16.19 -12.91
N ASN A 164 -2.00 -14.95 -12.63
CA ASN A 164 -1.94 -13.87 -13.63
C ASN A 164 -0.51 -13.64 -14.18
N GLY A 165 0.45 -14.54 -13.90
CA GLY A 165 1.81 -14.45 -14.42
C GLY A 165 2.60 -13.24 -13.88
N LEU A 166 2.18 -12.67 -12.74
CA LEU A 166 2.84 -11.53 -12.12
C LEU A 166 3.82 -11.99 -11.05
N GLN A 167 4.97 -11.33 -10.96
CA GLN A 167 5.98 -11.60 -9.96
C GLN A 167 5.96 -10.53 -8.85
N GLY A 168 5.65 -10.94 -7.63
CA GLY A 168 5.75 -10.10 -6.43
C GLY A 168 7.08 -10.27 -5.72
N GLU A 169 7.49 -9.25 -4.98
CA GLU A 169 8.60 -9.34 -4.03
C GLU A 169 8.26 -10.28 -2.85
N ALA A 170 9.29 -10.69 -2.10
CA ALA A 170 9.10 -11.52 -0.91
C ALA A 170 8.38 -10.77 0.21
N ARG A 171 8.63 -9.46 0.35
CA ARG A 171 7.98 -8.61 1.35
C ARG A 171 6.50 -8.38 1.02
N ALA A 172 5.73 -8.12 2.06
CA ALA A 172 4.35 -7.70 1.95
C ALA A 172 4.06 -6.66 3.03
N ASP A 173 3.53 -5.52 2.64
CA ASP A 173 3.10 -4.44 3.54
C ASP A 173 1.64 -4.62 3.92
N THR A 174 1.21 -3.99 5.02
CA THR A 174 -0.20 -3.84 5.34
C THR A 174 -0.56 -2.37 5.49
N ALA A 175 -1.84 -2.03 5.24
CA ALA A 175 -2.34 -0.67 5.34
C ALA A 175 -3.69 -0.64 6.05
N GLY A 176 -3.82 0.24 7.04
CA GLY A 176 -5.05 0.48 7.79
C GLY A 176 -5.61 1.86 7.50
N TYR A 177 -6.90 1.94 7.21
CA TYR A 177 -7.57 3.19 6.81
C TYR A 177 -8.48 3.77 7.89
N ASP A 178 -8.74 3.04 8.94
CA ASP A 178 -9.76 3.40 9.91
C ASP A 178 -9.21 3.57 11.32
N PRO A 179 -9.80 4.48 12.11
CA PRO A 179 -9.47 4.65 13.52
C PRO A 179 -9.68 3.36 14.34
N PRO A 180 -8.99 3.21 15.46
CA PRO A 180 -9.04 1.98 16.27
C PRO A 180 -10.44 1.67 16.85
N PHE A 181 -11.32 2.66 16.99
CA PHE A 181 -12.70 2.51 17.49
C PHE A 181 -13.69 2.08 16.39
N THR A 182 -13.32 2.09 15.11
CA THR A 182 -14.20 1.61 14.03
C THR A 182 -14.49 0.12 14.21
N PRO A 183 -15.77 -0.31 14.20
CA PRO A 183 -16.12 -1.73 14.30
C PRO A 183 -15.51 -2.56 13.18
N GLY A 184 -15.07 -3.78 13.51
CA GLY A 184 -14.32 -4.64 12.57
C GLY A 184 -14.93 -4.76 11.17
N PRO A 185 -16.23 -5.09 11.01
CA PRO A 185 -16.86 -5.25 9.70
C PRO A 185 -16.77 -4.01 8.79
N PHE A 186 -16.65 -2.82 9.36
CA PHE A 186 -16.58 -1.55 8.63
C PHE A 186 -15.15 -1.08 8.36
N ARG A 187 -14.13 -1.77 8.89
CA ARG A 187 -12.74 -1.42 8.65
C ARG A 187 -12.33 -1.76 7.24
N ARG A 188 -11.58 -0.86 6.62
CA ARG A 188 -10.82 -1.11 5.40
C ARG A 188 -9.36 -1.38 5.78
N ASN A 189 -8.90 -2.55 5.43
CA ASN A 189 -7.50 -2.91 5.51
C ASN A 189 -7.04 -3.43 4.16
N GLU A 190 -5.74 -3.37 3.92
CA GLU A 190 -5.14 -3.87 2.69
C GLU A 190 -3.84 -4.62 3.00
N VAL A 191 -3.53 -5.61 2.16
CA VAL A 191 -2.19 -6.18 2.02
C VAL A 191 -1.69 -5.76 0.65
N LEU A 192 -0.43 -5.28 0.61
CA LEU A 192 0.22 -4.81 -0.59
C LEU A 192 1.51 -5.61 -0.82
N ILE A 193 1.70 -6.11 -2.03
CA ILE A 193 2.93 -6.79 -2.45
C ILE A 193 3.54 -5.97 -3.59
N PRO A 194 4.77 -5.45 -3.44
CA PRO A 194 5.47 -4.79 -4.53
C PRO A 194 5.65 -5.77 -5.70
N LEU A 195 5.42 -5.31 -6.91
CA LEU A 195 5.64 -6.09 -8.12
C LEU A 195 7.06 -5.85 -8.62
N LYS A 196 7.73 -6.92 -9.02
CA LYS A 196 9.00 -6.81 -9.73
C LYS A 196 8.75 -6.20 -11.11
N GLU A 197 9.65 -5.36 -11.56
CA GLU A 197 9.64 -4.89 -12.94
C GLU A 197 9.76 -6.11 -13.86
N GLN A 198 8.83 -6.23 -14.80
CA GLN A 198 8.97 -7.21 -15.86
C GLN A 198 10.04 -6.67 -16.81
N VAL A 199 11.20 -7.30 -16.82
CA VAL A 199 12.17 -7.10 -17.88
C VAL A 199 11.53 -7.69 -19.14
N VAL A 200 10.98 -6.84 -20.00
CA VAL A 200 10.60 -7.23 -21.35
C VAL A 200 11.92 -7.50 -22.06
N VAL A 201 12.31 -8.76 -22.14
CA VAL A 201 13.37 -9.19 -23.05
C VAL A 201 12.77 -9.02 -24.44
N VAL A 202 13.08 -7.92 -25.09
CA VAL A 202 12.82 -7.75 -26.51
C VAL A 202 13.87 -8.64 -27.15
N ASP A 203 13.49 -9.84 -27.55
CA ASP A 203 14.31 -10.66 -28.45
C ASP A 203 14.47 -9.84 -29.73
N ASP A 204 15.62 -9.23 -29.88
CA ASP A 204 16.05 -8.56 -31.11
C ASP A 204 16.25 -9.64 -32.18
N VAL A 205 15.16 -9.99 -32.85
CA VAL A 205 15.19 -10.83 -34.06
C VAL A 205 15.69 -9.97 -35.22
N SER A 206 16.92 -9.46 -35.10
CA SER A 206 17.71 -9.03 -36.24
C SER A 206 18.29 -10.26 -36.91
N GLY A 207 17.46 -11.00 -37.61
CA GLY A 207 17.91 -11.99 -38.57
C GLY A 207 18.68 -11.33 -39.70
N LYS A 208 19.99 -11.16 -39.51
CA LYS A 208 20.88 -10.83 -40.62
C LYS A 208 21.13 -12.09 -41.41
N THR A 209 20.36 -12.27 -42.46
CA THR A 209 20.58 -13.24 -43.52
C THR A 209 21.73 -12.72 -44.36
N ASP A 210 22.96 -13.09 -44.03
CA ASP A 210 24.06 -12.96 -44.96
C ASP A 210 24.02 -14.14 -45.92
N ALA A 211 23.55 -13.91 -47.14
CA ALA A 211 23.67 -14.82 -48.26
C ALA A 211 25.11 -14.88 -48.71
N PRO A 212 25.65 -16.07 -49.04
CA PRO A 212 27.00 -16.17 -49.58
C PRO A 212 27.01 -15.74 -51.07
N SER A 213 27.70 -14.65 -51.36
CA SER A 213 28.03 -14.28 -52.73
C SER A 213 29.19 -15.15 -53.22
N SER A 214 28.86 -16.12 -54.05
CA SER A 214 29.85 -16.80 -54.92
C SER A 214 30.30 -15.84 -55.99
N ASN A 215 31.60 -15.62 -56.13
CA ASN A 215 32.19 -15.37 -57.41
C ASN A 215 33.59 -15.94 -57.44
N ALA A 216 33.69 -17.03 -58.21
CA ALA A 216 34.89 -17.59 -58.74
C ALA A 216 35.39 -16.71 -59.92
N GLU A 217 36.62 -16.72 -60.12
CA GLU A 217 37.34 -16.70 -61.41
C GLU A 217 38.62 -15.87 -61.31
N SER A 218 39.71 -16.50 -61.37
CA SER A 218 40.47 -17.08 -62.42
C SER A 218 41.74 -16.28 -62.75
N LYS A 219 42.82 -17.08 -62.91
CA LYS A 219 44.05 -16.87 -63.69
C LYS A 219 45.17 -16.02 -63.09
N ASP A 220 46.21 -16.70 -62.59
CA ASP A 220 47.42 -17.26 -63.31
C ASP A 220 48.10 -16.34 -64.35
N PRO A 221 49.39 -16.49 -64.63
CA PRO A 221 50.63 -16.60 -63.81
C PRO A 221 51.75 -15.63 -64.28
N SER A 222 52.89 -15.85 -63.70
CA SER A 222 54.22 -15.52 -64.21
C SER A 222 54.75 -14.07 -64.06
N ARG A 223 55.66 -13.90 -63.20
CA ARG A 223 57.11 -13.85 -63.35
C ARG A 223 57.75 -13.53 -62.00
#